data_66acba1623ff40a84093c07a119da8dc
#
_entry.id   66acba1623ff40a84093c07a119da8dc
#
_cell.length_a   1.000
_cell.length_b   1.000
_cell.length_c   1.000
_cell.angle_alpha   90.00
_cell.angle_beta   90.00
_cell.angle_gamma   90.00
#
_symmetry.space_group_name_H-M   'P 1'
#
loop_
_entity.id
_entity.type
_entity.pdbx_description
1 polymer ?
#
loop_
_entity_poly.entity_id
_entity_poly.type
_entity_poly.pdbx_seq_one_letter_code
_entity_poly.pdbx_strand_id
1 'polypeptide(L)'
;GACLRDVTLSVIPPVVERGQQARLVCQYDLENANLYSVKYYRGSYEFFRYTASEKGNMPQTKVFPIKGINVDLSHSNATQVVLTNVGHSLTGNVSCEVTTDRPFVMKVARARA
;
A
#
# COMPACT_ATOMS: atom_id res chain seq x y z
N GLY A 1 -12.49 14.60 17.65
CA GLY A 1 -11.33 13.84 18.00
C GLY A 1 -10.47 13.49 16.81
N ALA A 2 -9.21 13.17 17.07
CA ALA A 2 -8.29 12.76 16.03
C ALA A 2 -8.76 11.46 15.38
N CYS A 3 -8.78 11.43 14.06
CA CYS A 3 -9.29 10.31 13.29
C CYS A 3 -8.56 10.24 11.95
N LEU A 4 -8.17 9.04 11.54
CA LEU A 4 -7.60 8.80 10.21
C LEU A 4 -8.54 9.32 9.13
N ARG A 5 -8.02 10.10 8.18
CA ARG A 5 -8.82 10.64 7.06
C ARG A 5 -7.99 10.84 5.80
N ASP A 6 -8.70 11.16 4.72
CA ASP A 6 -8.11 11.51 3.42
C ASP A 6 -7.20 10.42 2.88
N VAL A 7 -7.60 9.15 3.05
CA VAL A 7 -6.87 8.03 2.48
C VAL A 7 -7.10 8.01 0.97
N THR A 8 -6.02 8.09 0.20
CA THR A 8 -6.07 8.09 -1.26
C THR A 8 -5.04 7.11 -1.82
N LEU A 9 -5.34 6.57 -2.98
CA LEU A 9 -4.42 5.69 -3.70
C LEU A 9 -4.26 6.20 -5.13
N SER A 10 -3.01 6.36 -5.55
CA SER A 10 -2.66 6.80 -6.89
C SER A 10 -1.75 5.78 -7.55
N VAL A 11 -1.98 5.54 -8.83
CA VAL A 11 -1.11 4.70 -9.68
C VAL A 11 -0.25 5.64 -10.52
N ILE A 12 1.07 5.50 -10.44
CA ILE A 12 2.02 6.37 -11.14
C ILE A 12 2.97 5.52 -11.97
N PRO A 13 2.99 5.65 -13.29
CA PRO A 13 2.14 6.54 -14.11
C PRO A 13 0.69 6.03 -14.15
N PRO A 14 -0.29 6.89 -14.47
CA PRO A 14 -1.71 6.48 -14.49
C PRO A 14 -1.99 5.41 -15.55
N VAL A 15 -1.20 5.36 -16.61
CA VAL A 15 -1.23 4.29 -17.60
C VAL A 15 0.15 3.62 -17.59
N VAL A 16 0.17 2.35 -17.20
CA VAL A 16 1.43 1.58 -17.08
C VAL A 16 1.53 0.66 -18.29
N GLU A 17 2.65 0.78 -19.01
CA GLU A 17 2.94 -0.12 -20.11
C GLU A 17 3.58 -1.40 -19.60
N ARG A 18 3.33 -2.49 -20.30
CA ARG A 18 3.88 -3.80 -19.97
C ARG A 18 5.41 -3.75 -19.89
N GLY A 19 5.95 -4.32 -18.83
CA GLY A 19 7.40 -4.37 -18.59
C GLY A 19 7.95 -3.16 -17.85
N GLN A 20 7.15 -2.12 -17.67
CA GLN A 20 7.57 -0.92 -16.97
C GLN A 20 7.46 -1.08 -15.45
N GLN A 21 7.97 -0.07 -14.75
CA GLN A 21 7.82 0.09 -13.32
C GLN A 21 6.56 0.89 -13.04
N ALA A 22 5.86 0.55 -11.99
CA ALA A 22 4.73 1.32 -11.49
C ALA A 22 4.93 1.61 -10.01
N ARG A 23 4.38 2.74 -9.57
CA ARG A 23 4.39 3.12 -8.17
C ARG A 23 2.94 3.30 -7.72
N LEU A 24 2.56 2.62 -6.65
CA LEU A 24 1.27 2.81 -6.00
C LEU A 24 1.52 3.64 -4.75
N VAL A 25 0.94 4.84 -4.72
CA VAL A 25 1.14 5.79 -3.62
C VAL A 25 -0.14 5.87 -2.79
N CYS A 26 -0.04 5.47 -1.54
CA CYS A 26 -1.14 5.52 -0.57
C CYS A 26 -0.86 6.67 0.39
N GLN A 27 -1.67 7.72 0.31
CA GLN A 27 -1.53 8.89 1.16
C GLN A 27 -2.65 8.92 2.19
N TYR A 28 -2.37 9.45 3.34
CA TYR A 28 -3.32 9.51 4.45
C TYR A 28 -2.92 10.57 5.45
N ASP A 29 -3.92 11.06 6.20
CA ASP A 29 -3.71 11.99 7.30
C ASP A 29 -4.06 11.23 8.59
N LEU A 30 -3.05 11.03 9.43
CA LEU A 30 -3.20 10.29 10.68
C LEU A 30 -3.93 11.09 11.77
N GLU A 31 -3.94 12.41 11.66
CA GLU A 31 -4.56 13.29 12.67
C GLU A 31 -4.15 12.93 14.11
N ASN A 32 -2.85 12.79 14.35
CA ASN A 32 -2.25 12.44 15.63
C ASN A 32 -2.49 10.99 16.08
N ALA A 33 -3.15 10.16 15.27
CA ALA A 33 -3.21 8.73 15.53
C ALA A 33 -1.88 8.07 15.15
N ASN A 34 -1.59 6.91 15.73
CA ASN A 34 -0.41 6.14 15.39
C ASN A 34 -0.72 5.20 14.23
N LEU A 35 0.14 5.19 13.23
CA LEU A 35 0.04 4.21 12.14
C LEU A 35 0.34 2.82 12.69
N TYR A 36 -0.56 1.88 12.40
CA TYR A 36 -0.33 0.47 12.70
C TYR A 36 0.16 -0.28 11.47
N SER A 37 -0.60 -0.22 10.37
CA SER A 37 -0.20 -0.91 9.14
C SER A 37 -0.79 -0.27 7.89
N VAL A 38 -0.12 -0.50 6.75
CA VAL A 38 -0.64 -0.21 5.41
C VAL A 38 -0.54 -1.51 4.61
N LYS A 39 -1.67 -1.97 4.10
CA LYS A 39 -1.76 -3.19 3.30
C LYS A 39 -2.19 -2.85 1.90
N TYR A 40 -1.62 -3.54 0.91
CA TYR A 40 -1.95 -3.35 -0.50
C TYR A 40 -2.54 -4.62 -1.07
N TYR A 41 -3.62 -4.45 -1.82
CA TYR A 41 -4.37 -5.56 -2.41
C TYR A 41 -4.50 -5.40 -3.92
N ARG A 42 -4.47 -6.51 -4.63
CA ARG A 42 -4.94 -6.64 -6.00
C ARG A 42 -6.23 -7.47 -5.94
N GLY A 43 -7.39 -6.83 -6.20
CA GLY A 43 -8.65 -7.46 -5.90
C GLY A 43 -8.75 -7.77 -4.41
N SER A 44 -9.01 -9.02 -4.06
CA SER A 44 -9.08 -9.47 -2.67
C SER A 44 -7.76 -10.05 -2.14
N TYR A 45 -6.70 -10.04 -2.95
CA TYR A 45 -5.43 -10.68 -2.58
C TYR A 45 -4.40 -9.65 -2.14
N GLU A 46 -3.99 -9.73 -0.87
CA GLU A 46 -2.92 -8.90 -0.32
C GLU A 46 -1.58 -9.30 -0.95
N PHE A 47 -0.77 -8.32 -1.37
CA PHE A 47 0.54 -8.60 -1.94
C PHE A 47 1.68 -7.85 -1.25
N PHE A 48 1.39 -6.82 -0.45
CA PHE A 48 2.41 -6.10 0.30
C PHE A 48 1.81 -5.54 1.58
N ARG A 49 2.61 -5.58 2.64
CA ARG A 49 2.23 -5.01 3.93
C ARG A 49 3.40 -4.27 4.55
N TYR A 50 3.11 -3.08 5.04
CA TYR A 50 4.01 -2.34 5.91
C TYR A 50 3.40 -2.29 7.30
N THR A 51 4.17 -2.70 8.32
CA THR A 51 3.77 -2.61 9.72
C THR A 51 4.71 -1.65 10.42
N ALA A 52 4.14 -0.62 11.06
CA ALA A 52 4.93 0.39 11.73
C ALA A 52 5.64 -0.17 12.97
N SER A 53 6.67 0.52 13.43
CA SER A 53 7.39 0.09 14.63
C SER A 53 6.48 0.16 15.86
N GLU A 54 6.58 -0.84 16.71
CA GLU A 54 5.83 -0.94 17.97
C GLU A 54 6.78 -1.32 19.08
N LYS A 55 6.72 -0.60 20.22
CA LYS A 55 7.51 -0.90 21.43
C LYS A 55 9.00 -1.08 21.15
N GLY A 56 9.58 -0.21 20.33
CA GLY A 56 11.00 -0.25 20.02
C GLY A 56 11.39 -1.22 18.92
N ASN A 57 10.46 -2.01 18.38
CA ASN A 57 10.72 -2.84 17.23
C ASN A 57 10.82 -1.98 15.96
N MET A 58 11.64 -2.40 15.02
CA MET A 58 11.74 -1.71 13.74
C MET A 58 10.52 -1.98 12.88
N PRO A 59 10.16 -1.03 11.98
CA PRO A 59 9.11 -1.29 11.00
C PRO A 59 9.44 -2.53 10.17
N GLN A 60 8.40 -3.28 9.80
CA GLN A 60 8.54 -4.51 9.02
C GLN A 60 7.74 -4.43 7.74
N THR A 61 8.28 -5.02 6.69
CA THR A 61 7.58 -5.18 5.42
C THR A 61 7.44 -6.67 5.12
N LYS A 62 6.34 -7.01 4.42
CA LYS A 62 6.10 -8.39 4.02
C LYS A 62 5.50 -8.42 2.63
N VAL A 63 6.04 -9.28 1.79
CA VAL A 63 5.50 -9.55 0.46
C VAL A 63 4.73 -10.87 0.51
N PHE A 64 3.51 -10.85 -0.02
CA PHE A 64 2.73 -12.07 -0.24
C PHE A 64 2.76 -12.32 -1.74
N PRO A 65 3.48 -13.34 -2.21
CA PRO A 65 3.72 -13.50 -3.63
C PRO A 65 2.44 -13.71 -4.43
N ILE A 66 2.28 -12.91 -5.49
CA ILE A 66 1.29 -13.10 -6.52
C ILE A 66 2.05 -13.17 -7.83
N LYS A 67 1.80 -14.22 -8.61
CA LYS A 67 2.47 -14.40 -9.90
C LYS A 67 2.25 -13.16 -10.78
N GLY A 68 3.32 -12.59 -11.28
CA GLY A 68 3.28 -11.41 -12.13
C GLY A 68 3.24 -10.07 -11.40
N ILE A 69 3.22 -10.06 -10.09
CA ILE A 69 3.35 -8.84 -9.28
C ILE A 69 4.69 -8.89 -8.55
N ASN A 70 5.62 -8.04 -8.98
CA ASN A 70 6.99 -8.05 -8.49
C ASN A 70 7.23 -6.80 -7.65
N VAL A 71 7.39 -6.96 -6.35
CA VAL A 71 7.59 -5.85 -5.42
C VAL A 71 9.07 -5.55 -5.26
N ASP A 72 9.43 -4.28 -5.44
CA ASP A 72 10.77 -3.79 -5.11
C ASP A 72 10.77 -3.31 -3.66
N LEU A 73 11.20 -4.17 -2.74
CA LEU A 73 11.19 -3.88 -1.31
C LEU A 73 12.08 -2.69 -0.96
N SER A 74 13.19 -2.51 -1.68
CA SER A 74 14.14 -1.44 -1.35
C SER A 74 13.56 -0.04 -1.58
N HIS A 75 12.50 0.07 -2.39
CA HIS A 75 11.84 1.34 -2.70
C HIS A 75 10.40 1.39 -2.20
N SER A 76 9.99 0.42 -1.38
CA SER A 76 8.63 0.34 -0.83
C SER A 76 8.66 0.66 0.67
N ASN A 77 7.65 1.42 1.13
CA ASN A 77 7.62 1.92 2.51
C ASN A 77 6.18 2.17 2.99
N ALA A 78 6.03 3.03 4.00
CA ALA A 78 4.73 3.33 4.61
C ALA A 78 3.76 4.06 3.68
N THR A 79 4.24 4.68 2.61
CA THR A 79 3.40 5.51 1.73
C THR A 79 3.39 5.06 0.29
N GLN A 80 4.20 4.07 -0.07
CA GLN A 80 4.25 3.58 -1.45
C GLN A 80 4.72 2.15 -1.55
N VAL A 81 4.29 1.48 -2.61
CA VAL A 81 4.86 0.23 -3.05
C VAL A 81 5.30 0.39 -4.51
N VAL A 82 6.52 -0.06 -4.81
CA VAL A 82 7.08 0.00 -6.16
C VAL A 82 7.02 -1.40 -6.77
N LEU A 83 6.43 -1.48 -7.95
CA LEU A 83 6.28 -2.72 -8.71
C LEU A 83 7.14 -2.65 -9.95
N THR A 84 7.84 -3.74 -10.24
CA THR A 84 8.73 -3.84 -11.41
C THR A 84 8.17 -4.84 -12.41
N ASN A 85 8.57 -4.68 -13.67
CA ASN A 85 8.18 -5.58 -14.76
C ASN A 85 6.67 -5.87 -14.76
N VAL A 86 5.87 -4.81 -14.81
CA VAL A 86 4.42 -4.88 -14.71
C VAL A 86 3.82 -5.58 -15.93
N GLY A 87 2.83 -6.42 -15.70
CA GLY A 87 2.10 -7.13 -16.76
C GLY A 87 0.62 -7.17 -16.48
N HIS A 88 -0.08 -8.10 -17.10
CA HIS A 88 -1.53 -8.24 -16.95
C HIS A 88 -1.99 -8.51 -15.52
N SER A 89 -1.14 -9.10 -14.69
CA SER A 89 -1.49 -9.42 -13.32
C SER A 89 -1.84 -8.19 -12.48
N LEU A 90 -1.34 -7.02 -12.87
CA LEU A 90 -1.67 -5.77 -12.18
C LEU A 90 -3.02 -5.20 -12.64
N THR A 91 -3.47 -5.54 -13.85
CA THR A 91 -4.71 -4.99 -14.41
C THR A 91 -5.91 -5.26 -13.51
N GLY A 92 -6.68 -4.22 -13.21
CA GLY A 92 -7.88 -4.30 -12.41
C GLY A 92 -7.83 -3.41 -11.17
N ASN A 93 -8.56 -3.81 -10.15
CA ASN A 93 -8.70 -3.01 -8.93
C ASN A 93 -7.52 -3.23 -8.00
N VAL A 94 -6.92 -2.13 -7.56
CA VAL A 94 -5.93 -2.13 -6.50
C VAL A 94 -6.46 -1.30 -5.33
N SER A 95 -6.03 -1.62 -4.13
CA SER A 95 -6.45 -0.88 -2.94
C SER A 95 -5.33 -0.83 -1.92
N CYS A 96 -5.38 0.21 -1.07
CA CYS A 96 -4.59 0.25 0.14
C CYS A 96 -5.53 0.37 1.34
N GLU A 97 -5.17 -0.33 2.41
CA GLU A 97 -5.91 -0.36 3.66
C GLU A 97 -5.01 0.17 4.75
N VAL A 98 -5.37 1.32 5.31
CA VAL A 98 -4.60 1.98 6.36
C VAL A 98 -5.28 1.73 7.69
N THR A 99 -4.52 1.24 8.66
CA THR A 99 -5.00 0.95 10.00
C THR A 99 -4.19 1.75 11.01
N THR A 100 -4.89 2.39 11.95
CA THR A 100 -4.28 3.11 13.06
C THR A 100 -4.52 2.37 14.37
N ASP A 101 -3.76 2.72 15.40
CA ASP A 101 -3.93 2.17 16.74
C ASP A 101 -3.98 3.32 17.73
N ARG A 102 -5.05 3.32 18.55
CA ARG A 102 -5.38 4.34 19.54
C ARG A 102 -5.70 5.71 18.92
N PRO A 103 -6.87 5.83 18.28
CA PRO A 103 -7.93 4.81 18.14
C PRO A 103 -7.64 3.82 17.03
N PHE A 104 -8.24 2.65 17.13
CA PHE A 104 -8.16 1.62 16.10
C PHE A 104 -9.18 1.94 15.00
N VAL A 105 -8.70 2.44 13.88
CA VAL A 105 -9.52 2.84 12.73
C VAL A 105 -8.89 2.25 11.48
N MET A 106 -9.73 1.76 10.58
CA MET A 106 -9.31 1.21 9.31
C MET A 106 -10.05 1.91 8.17
N LYS A 107 -9.31 2.39 7.17
CA LYS A 107 -9.88 2.99 5.97
C LYS A 107 -9.19 2.47 4.72
N VAL A 108 -9.96 2.38 3.65
CA VAL A 108 -9.52 1.81 2.37
C VAL A 108 -9.67 2.84 1.27
N ALA A 109 -8.66 2.94 0.41
CA ALA A 109 -8.74 3.68 -0.84
C ALA A 109 -8.54 2.72 -2.01
N ARG A 110 -9.21 2.99 -3.13
CA ARG A 110 -9.20 2.14 -4.32
C ARG A 110 -8.79 2.92 -5.54
N ALA A 111 -8.14 2.22 -6.48
CA ALA A 111 -7.80 2.76 -7.79
C ALA A 111 -7.85 1.63 -8.82
N ARG A 112 -7.79 2.00 -10.10
CA ARG A 112 -7.65 1.02 -11.18
C ARG A 112 -6.27 1.15 -11.80
N ALA A 113 -5.67 0.02 -12.01
CA ALA A 113 -4.39 -0.06 -12.71
C ALA A 113 -4.58 -0.60 -14.14
#